data_bd23668310d8e04e74963e51704e1748
#
_entry.id   bd23668310d8e04e74963e51704e1748
#
_cell.length_a   1.000
_cell.length_b   1.000
_cell.length_c   1.000
_cell.angle_alpha   90.00
_cell.angle_beta   90.00
_cell.angle_gamma   90.00
#
_symmetry.space_group_name_H-M   'P 1'
#
loop_
_entity.id
_entity.type
_entity.pdbx_description
1 polymer ?
#
loop_
_entity_poly.entity_id
_entity_poly.type
_entity_poly.pdbx_seq_one_letter_code
_entity_poly.pdbx_strand_id
1 'polypeptide(L)'
;MRKNKLSFKVKAGAEQEECLCFCEEEASREAMFQAPIELPEGFVVDPAEAVANVTWNADSLSCVSDRCLIQTGPEPDEVGVQFAVRLQGTVTLLVSVSPVRNQYGQGDGAVSVIHNAEIDQVVYYSDEPDDCPDISNITIENLVVVPPFYGSPLSVTGTIVLVPESKPVYAFTANPNDQSVSVIDTNTHTVVTTIALPYNPAGIEITPDKSAVFVLHPNNNVISVIDYDTLTVTATILLDQPPRLIRFIPNHEFAYVFTGTAIYVIGIDTLTVERSIPVEGFDIAIDPNGLFAYVLNFGLVQKVDLSTGEVTGTIERELIVSSIETDSPERYAYVLEQEFLFNYLTVIDLNTFTISNTQELEPDGQYRMFTSGTEVYLHDSFTGNLYSVSPNGAGVIGNLPQSATDYAFTPNGDFLYATRFIEQSIIVYNTDNYSEETVISLGVSPGAITI
;
A
#
# COMPACT_ATOMS: atom_id res chain seq x y z
N MET A 1 5.75 -31.43 -24.99
CA MET A 1 4.60 -31.71 -24.09
C MET A 1 3.56 -30.65 -24.31
N ARG A 2 2.36 -30.95 -24.75
CA ARG A 2 1.31 -29.96 -24.96
C ARG A 2 0.79 -29.52 -23.57
N LYS A 3 1.03 -28.27 -23.18
CA LYS A 3 0.39 -27.64 -22.02
C LYS A 3 -1.09 -27.41 -22.35
N ASN A 4 -1.98 -28.02 -21.60
CA ASN A 4 -3.40 -27.75 -21.69
C ASN A 4 -3.66 -26.36 -21.10
N LYS A 5 -4.09 -25.41 -21.94
CA LYS A 5 -4.62 -24.14 -21.46
C LYS A 5 -5.96 -24.42 -20.75
N LEU A 6 -5.97 -24.28 -19.44
CA LEU A 6 -7.20 -24.20 -18.66
C LEU A 6 -7.68 -22.73 -18.71
N SER A 7 -8.82 -22.50 -19.35
CA SER A 7 -9.49 -21.22 -19.30
C SER A 7 -10.72 -21.33 -18.41
N PHE A 8 -10.84 -20.45 -17.42
CA PHE A 8 -12.02 -20.37 -16.56
C PHE A 8 -12.90 -19.19 -16.98
N LYS A 9 -14.23 -19.41 -17.00
CA LYS A 9 -15.20 -18.36 -17.21
C LYS A 9 -15.69 -17.86 -15.86
N VAL A 10 -15.32 -16.64 -15.47
CA VAL A 10 -15.91 -15.95 -14.32
C VAL A 10 -17.13 -15.17 -14.82
N LYS A 11 -18.32 -15.42 -14.26
CA LYS A 11 -19.52 -14.63 -14.52
C LYS A 11 -19.43 -13.33 -13.74
N ALA A 12 -18.95 -12.28 -14.40
CA ALA A 12 -19.26 -10.93 -13.99
C ALA A 12 -20.65 -10.56 -14.53
N GLY A 13 -21.44 -9.82 -13.75
CA GLY A 13 -22.77 -9.41 -14.15
C GLY A 13 -22.78 -8.55 -15.42
N ALA A 14 -23.57 -8.97 -16.38
CA ALA A 14 -23.97 -8.32 -17.65
C ALA A 14 -22.99 -7.31 -18.25
N GLU A 15 -22.30 -7.77 -19.27
CA GLU A 15 -21.66 -7.20 -20.45
C GLU A 15 -20.15 -7.47 -20.51
N GLN A 16 -19.82 -8.33 -21.48
CA GLN A 16 -18.51 -8.86 -21.87
C GLN A 16 -17.93 -9.99 -20.98
N GLU A 17 -17.93 -11.22 -21.57
CA GLU A 17 -17.13 -12.34 -21.05
C GLU A 17 -15.63 -12.03 -21.32
N GLU A 18 -14.94 -11.42 -20.38
CA GLU A 18 -13.49 -11.35 -20.41
C GLU A 18 -12.92 -12.72 -20.01
N CYS A 19 -12.12 -13.30 -20.90
CA CYS A 19 -11.40 -14.52 -20.63
C CYS A 19 -10.12 -14.14 -19.85
N LEU A 20 -10.14 -14.23 -18.53
CA LEU A 20 -8.95 -14.02 -17.70
C LEU A 20 -7.96 -15.18 -17.93
N CYS A 21 -6.76 -14.85 -18.38
CA CYS A 21 -5.64 -15.79 -18.52
C CYS A 21 -4.77 -15.76 -17.25
N PHE A 22 -4.05 -16.87 -16.98
CA PHE A 22 -3.06 -16.86 -15.90
C PHE A 22 -1.89 -15.92 -16.23
N CYS A 23 -1.29 -15.36 -15.17
CA CYS A 23 -0.05 -14.60 -15.25
C CYS A 23 1.09 -15.55 -15.62
N GLU A 24 1.41 -15.70 -16.91
CA GLU A 24 2.38 -16.68 -17.42
C GLU A 24 3.73 -16.06 -17.81
N GLU A 25 3.82 -14.76 -17.89
CA GLU A 25 5.00 -14.04 -18.33
C GLU A 25 5.96 -13.81 -17.14
N GLU A 26 7.26 -14.06 -17.32
CA GLU A 26 8.24 -13.67 -16.31
C GLU A 26 8.40 -12.15 -16.32
N ALA A 27 8.23 -11.50 -15.16
CA ALA A 27 8.49 -10.09 -15.03
C ALA A 27 10.00 -9.82 -15.17
N SER A 28 10.37 -8.87 -16.02
CA SER A 28 11.75 -8.46 -16.23
C SER A 28 11.84 -6.93 -16.30
N ARG A 29 12.77 -6.38 -15.55
CA ARG A 29 13.11 -4.95 -15.59
C ARG A 29 14.25 -4.63 -16.55
N GLU A 30 14.73 -5.61 -17.30
CA GLU A 30 15.86 -5.46 -18.20
C GLU A 30 15.46 -5.78 -19.63
N ALA A 31 15.79 -4.88 -20.55
CA ALA A 31 15.65 -5.08 -21.99
C ALA A 31 17.00 -4.89 -22.66
N MET A 32 17.44 -5.88 -23.43
CA MET A 32 18.70 -5.80 -24.16
C MET A 32 18.51 -5.07 -25.49
N PHE A 33 19.48 -4.25 -25.88
CA PHE A 33 19.53 -3.66 -27.20
C PHE A 33 20.87 -3.93 -27.91
N GLN A 34 20.83 -3.87 -29.24
CA GLN A 34 22.00 -3.92 -30.09
C GLN A 34 21.87 -2.86 -31.20
N ALA A 35 22.68 -1.79 -31.12
CA ALA A 35 22.69 -0.71 -32.07
C ALA A 35 23.83 -0.90 -33.10
N PRO A 36 23.54 -1.18 -34.37
CA PRO A 36 24.55 -1.26 -35.41
C PRO A 36 25.10 0.14 -35.71
N ILE A 37 26.45 0.24 -35.87
CA ILE A 37 27.16 1.48 -36.16
C ILE A 37 27.81 1.36 -37.54
N GLU A 38 27.40 2.21 -38.47
CA GLU A 38 28.07 2.34 -39.77
C GLU A 38 29.20 3.34 -39.66
N LEU A 39 30.44 2.86 -39.91
CA LEU A 39 31.59 3.74 -39.97
C LEU A 39 31.73 4.38 -41.34
N PRO A 40 32.12 5.67 -41.43
CA PRO A 40 32.49 6.28 -42.71
C PRO A 40 33.60 5.52 -43.41
N GLU A 41 33.64 5.56 -44.73
CA GLU A 41 34.66 4.89 -45.55
C GLU A 41 36.07 5.32 -45.15
N GLY A 42 36.95 4.36 -44.87
CA GLY A 42 38.34 4.60 -44.45
C GLY A 42 38.51 4.91 -42.96
N PHE A 43 37.48 4.79 -42.16
CA PHE A 43 37.56 4.92 -40.70
C PHE A 43 37.47 3.56 -40.01
N VAL A 44 38.12 3.44 -38.87
CA VAL A 44 38.17 2.25 -38.04
C VAL A 44 38.03 2.62 -36.57
N VAL A 45 37.53 1.68 -35.80
CA VAL A 45 37.44 1.73 -34.34
C VAL A 45 38.27 0.59 -33.79
N ASP A 46 39.16 0.86 -32.84
CA ASP A 46 39.80 -0.18 -32.06
C ASP A 46 38.88 -0.52 -30.87
N PRO A 47 38.27 -1.71 -30.84
CA PRO A 47 37.32 -2.09 -29.76
C PRO A 47 37.95 -2.11 -28.37
N ALA A 48 39.29 -2.23 -28.29
CA ALA A 48 40.02 -2.22 -27.02
C ALA A 48 40.17 -0.80 -26.40
N GLU A 49 40.10 0.24 -27.25
CA GLU A 49 40.19 1.64 -26.83
C GLU A 49 38.84 2.38 -26.91
N ALA A 50 37.87 1.80 -27.58
CA ALA A 50 36.59 2.44 -27.85
C ALA A 50 35.72 2.54 -26.63
N VAL A 51 35.12 3.70 -26.42
CA VAL A 51 34.14 3.97 -25.39
C VAL A 51 32.79 4.24 -26.06
N ALA A 52 31.76 3.54 -25.63
CA ALA A 52 30.40 3.81 -26.01
C ALA A 52 29.74 4.78 -25.00
N ASN A 53 29.02 5.76 -25.55
CA ASN A 53 28.14 6.64 -24.75
C ASN A 53 26.74 6.56 -25.32
N VAL A 54 25.72 6.57 -24.42
CA VAL A 54 24.33 6.51 -24.82
C VAL A 54 23.58 7.60 -24.08
N THR A 55 22.77 8.37 -24.83
CA THR A 55 21.72 9.21 -24.27
C THR A 55 20.40 8.72 -24.83
N TRP A 56 19.31 8.90 -24.09
CA TRP A 56 18.01 8.32 -24.44
C TRP A 56 16.86 9.28 -24.25
N ASN A 57 15.74 8.93 -24.90
CA ASN A 57 14.43 9.52 -24.69
C ASN A 57 13.41 8.38 -24.63
N ALA A 58 12.57 8.42 -23.61
CA ALA A 58 11.55 7.42 -23.31
C ALA A 58 10.11 7.99 -23.41
N ASP A 59 9.92 9.20 -23.94
CA ASP A 59 8.61 9.87 -24.03
C ASP A 59 7.55 9.05 -24.79
N SER A 60 7.97 8.02 -25.55
CA SER A 60 7.09 7.12 -26.29
C SER A 60 6.74 5.84 -25.53
N LEU A 61 7.26 5.65 -24.33
CA LEU A 61 6.82 4.54 -23.47
C LEU A 61 5.48 4.87 -22.85
N SER A 62 4.66 3.83 -22.72
CA SER A 62 3.39 3.87 -21.98
C SER A 62 3.33 2.66 -21.05
N CYS A 63 2.63 2.84 -19.95
CA CYS A 63 2.34 1.77 -19.02
C CYS A 63 0.92 1.27 -19.23
N VAL A 64 0.75 -0.04 -19.16
CA VAL A 64 -0.55 -0.71 -19.21
C VAL A 64 -0.61 -1.71 -18.07
N SER A 65 -1.75 -1.78 -17.42
CA SER A 65 -2.01 -2.75 -16.36
C SER A 65 -3.02 -3.78 -16.84
N ASP A 66 -2.58 -5.02 -17.03
CA ASP A 66 -3.39 -6.12 -17.55
C ASP A 66 -3.80 -7.06 -16.41
N ARG A 67 -5.08 -7.26 -16.22
CA ARG A 67 -5.62 -8.15 -15.20
C ARG A 67 -5.36 -9.62 -15.54
N CYS A 68 -4.79 -10.39 -14.61
CA CYS A 68 -4.54 -11.82 -14.77
C CYS A 68 -4.81 -12.64 -13.49
N LEU A 69 -4.80 -13.97 -13.59
CA LEU A 69 -5.03 -14.88 -12.48
C LEU A 69 -3.71 -15.43 -11.95
N ILE A 70 -3.59 -15.55 -10.64
CA ILE A 70 -2.52 -16.30 -9.97
C ILE A 70 -3.11 -17.43 -9.15
N GLN A 71 -2.33 -18.48 -8.95
CA GLN A 71 -2.69 -19.55 -8.03
C GLN A 71 -2.26 -19.17 -6.63
N THR A 72 -3.23 -19.08 -5.69
CA THR A 72 -3.00 -18.64 -4.31
C THR A 72 -2.91 -19.79 -3.32
N GLY A 73 -3.26 -21.03 -3.73
CA GLY A 73 -3.23 -22.20 -2.87
C GLY A 73 -3.00 -23.51 -3.64
N PRO A 74 -2.95 -24.66 -2.93
CA PRO A 74 -2.62 -25.95 -3.54
C PRO A 74 -3.73 -26.54 -4.43
N GLU A 75 -4.97 -26.10 -4.29
CA GLU A 75 -6.09 -26.59 -5.08
C GLU A 75 -6.26 -25.77 -6.38
N PRO A 76 -6.71 -26.38 -7.49
CA PRO A 76 -6.80 -25.73 -8.80
C PRO A 76 -7.79 -24.57 -8.89
N ASP A 77 -8.72 -24.45 -7.94
CA ASP A 77 -9.74 -23.41 -7.83
C ASP A 77 -9.38 -22.31 -6.83
N GLU A 78 -8.26 -22.46 -6.15
CA GLU A 78 -7.71 -21.41 -5.28
C GLU A 78 -6.92 -20.40 -6.13
N VAL A 79 -7.62 -19.45 -6.74
CA VAL A 79 -7.05 -18.45 -7.62
C VAL A 79 -7.33 -17.04 -7.08
N GLY A 80 -6.32 -16.19 -7.15
CA GLY A 80 -6.39 -14.75 -6.91
C GLY A 80 -6.31 -13.96 -8.21
N VAL A 81 -6.44 -12.65 -8.09
CA VAL A 81 -6.27 -11.71 -9.21
C VAL A 81 -5.05 -10.86 -8.92
N GLN A 82 -4.19 -10.71 -9.93
CA GLN A 82 -3.12 -9.72 -9.96
C GLN A 82 -3.17 -8.91 -11.24
N PHE A 83 -2.40 -7.84 -11.28
CA PHE A 83 -2.26 -6.97 -12.43
C PHE A 83 -0.81 -7.04 -12.95
N ALA A 84 -0.66 -7.49 -14.20
CA ALA A 84 0.63 -7.45 -14.88
C ALA A 84 0.92 -6.04 -15.34
N VAL A 85 1.85 -5.36 -14.69
CA VAL A 85 2.28 -4.01 -15.09
C VAL A 85 3.27 -4.14 -16.24
N ARG A 86 2.85 -3.70 -17.44
CA ARG A 86 3.57 -3.82 -18.70
C ARG A 86 3.98 -2.47 -19.23
N LEU A 87 5.25 -2.32 -19.60
CA LEU A 87 5.73 -1.19 -20.38
C LEU A 87 5.74 -1.52 -21.86
N GLN A 88 5.16 -0.63 -22.65
CA GLN A 88 5.06 -0.76 -24.11
C GLN A 88 5.49 0.54 -24.80
N GLY A 89 6.16 0.43 -25.92
CA GLY A 89 6.55 1.56 -26.75
C GLY A 89 8.02 1.52 -27.17
N THR A 90 8.58 2.68 -27.47
CA THR A 90 9.92 2.82 -28.02
C THR A 90 10.81 3.67 -27.13
N VAL A 91 11.98 3.16 -26.79
CA VAL A 91 13.09 3.95 -26.23
C VAL A 91 14.00 4.37 -27.39
N THR A 92 14.12 5.66 -27.62
CA THR A 92 15.03 6.19 -28.63
C THR A 92 16.40 6.44 -28.02
N LEU A 93 17.42 5.76 -28.54
CA LEU A 93 18.81 5.82 -28.07
C LEU A 93 19.68 6.60 -29.08
N LEU A 94 20.39 7.60 -28.62
CA LEU A 94 21.52 8.16 -29.38
C LEU A 94 22.78 7.51 -28.88
N VAL A 95 23.27 6.53 -29.65
CA VAL A 95 24.46 5.74 -29.34
C VAL A 95 25.67 6.33 -30.07
N SER A 96 26.73 6.61 -29.35
CA SER A 96 27.97 7.13 -29.91
C SER A 96 29.17 6.29 -29.50
N VAL A 97 30.12 6.15 -30.40
CA VAL A 97 31.42 5.46 -30.20
C VAL A 97 32.55 6.40 -30.49
N SER A 98 33.55 6.46 -29.61
CA SER A 98 34.77 7.20 -29.77
C SER A 98 35.97 6.49 -29.11
N PRO A 99 37.25 6.70 -29.54
CA PRO A 99 37.64 7.45 -30.71
C PRO A 99 37.47 6.67 -32.03
N VAL A 100 37.11 7.40 -33.09
CA VAL A 100 37.06 6.88 -34.45
C VAL A 100 38.23 7.48 -35.21
N ARG A 101 39.10 6.63 -35.80
CA ARG A 101 40.34 7.04 -36.46
C ARG A 101 40.33 6.64 -37.91
N ASN A 102 41.09 7.38 -38.75
CA ASN A 102 41.30 6.96 -40.11
C ASN A 102 42.25 5.74 -40.18
N GLN A 103 42.37 5.13 -41.34
CA GLN A 103 43.25 3.96 -41.57
C GLN A 103 44.74 4.19 -41.22
N TYR A 104 45.18 5.43 -41.00
CA TYR A 104 46.52 5.79 -40.56
C TYR A 104 46.64 6.05 -39.06
N GLY A 105 45.54 5.78 -38.29
CA GLY A 105 45.50 5.96 -36.85
C GLY A 105 45.36 7.43 -36.40
N GLN A 106 44.96 8.33 -37.30
CA GLN A 106 44.79 9.75 -37.00
C GLN A 106 43.30 10.10 -36.80
N GLY A 107 43.06 10.97 -35.84
CA GLY A 107 41.70 11.47 -35.50
C GLY A 107 41.21 10.92 -34.18
N ASP A 108 40.43 11.76 -33.46
CA ASP A 108 39.77 11.40 -32.22
C ASP A 108 38.26 11.75 -32.31
N GLY A 109 37.70 11.46 -33.50
CA GLY A 109 36.25 11.70 -33.77
C GLY A 109 35.34 10.73 -33.05
N ALA A 110 34.05 11.03 -33.10
CA ALA A 110 33.00 10.13 -32.69
C ALA A 110 32.01 9.88 -33.82
N VAL A 111 31.44 8.70 -33.88
CA VAL A 111 30.29 8.37 -34.77
C VAL A 111 29.11 8.07 -33.89
N SER A 112 27.96 8.62 -34.27
CA SER A 112 26.70 8.44 -33.51
C SER A 112 25.62 7.89 -34.43
N VAL A 113 24.76 7.06 -33.88
CA VAL A 113 23.58 6.51 -34.54
C VAL A 113 22.36 6.66 -33.62
N ILE A 114 21.21 6.88 -34.23
CA ILE A 114 19.92 6.78 -33.51
C ILE A 114 19.44 5.35 -33.67
N HIS A 115 19.15 4.72 -32.53
CA HIS A 115 18.59 3.37 -32.46
C HIS A 115 17.29 3.39 -31.67
N ASN A 116 16.26 2.75 -32.21
CA ASN A 116 14.97 2.62 -31.55
C ASN A 116 14.87 1.20 -30.96
N ALA A 117 14.79 1.12 -29.64
CA ALA A 117 14.57 -0.14 -28.94
C ALA A 117 13.07 -0.27 -28.61
N GLU A 118 12.44 -1.29 -29.16
CA GLU A 118 11.04 -1.59 -28.87
C GLU A 118 10.97 -2.32 -27.51
N ILE A 119 10.11 -1.83 -26.63
CA ILE A 119 9.84 -2.40 -25.32
C ILE A 119 8.41 -2.91 -25.34
N ASP A 120 8.21 -4.17 -24.93
CA ASP A 120 6.91 -4.78 -24.70
C ASP A 120 7.09 -5.93 -23.70
N GLN A 121 7.08 -5.59 -22.40
CA GLN A 121 7.34 -6.58 -21.37
C GLN A 121 6.66 -6.24 -20.05
N VAL A 122 6.30 -7.28 -19.30
CA VAL A 122 5.86 -7.15 -17.91
C VAL A 122 7.07 -6.83 -17.03
N VAL A 123 7.00 -5.73 -16.29
CA VAL A 123 8.08 -5.28 -15.41
C VAL A 123 7.91 -5.75 -13.98
N TYR A 124 6.67 -5.91 -13.52
CA TYR A 124 6.32 -6.52 -12.24
C TYR A 124 4.82 -6.88 -12.21
N TYR A 125 4.39 -7.55 -11.14
CA TYR A 125 3.00 -7.83 -10.84
C TYR A 125 2.58 -7.03 -9.62
N SER A 126 1.39 -6.41 -9.67
CA SER A 126 0.78 -5.64 -8.59
C SER A 126 -0.55 -6.27 -8.16
N ASP A 127 -0.92 -6.09 -6.92
CA ASP A 127 -2.25 -6.45 -6.41
C ASP A 127 -3.27 -5.33 -6.66
N GLU A 128 -2.80 -4.14 -7.10
CA GLU A 128 -3.63 -2.97 -7.37
C GLU A 128 -3.79 -2.74 -8.89
N PRO A 129 -4.99 -2.37 -9.37
CA PRO A 129 -5.18 -1.91 -10.74
C PRO A 129 -4.49 -0.57 -10.93
N ASP A 130 -3.97 -0.32 -12.14
CA ASP A 130 -3.37 0.96 -12.54
C ASP A 130 -2.12 1.40 -11.74
N ASP A 131 -1.44 0.46 -11.08
CA ASP A 131 -0.15 0.69 -10.40
C ASP A 131 0.99 0.89 -11.42
N CYS A 132 0.84 1.93 -12.25
CA CYS A 132 1.83 2.27 -13.25
C CYS A 132 2.93 3.15 -12.67
N PRO A 133 4.22 2.73 -12.76
CA PRO A 133 5.35 3.50 -12.24
C PRO A 133 5.60 4.75 -13.06
N ASP A 134 6.31 5.71 -12.45
CA ASP A 134 6.96 6.76 -13.23
C ASP A 134 8.08 6.15 -14.08
N ILE A 135 7.92 6.20 -15.40
CA ILE A 135 8.86 5.66 -16.38
C ILE A 135 10.00 6.62 -16.73
N SER A 136 10.16 7.73 -15.99
CA SER A 136 11.24 8.69 -16.21
C SER A 136 12.63 8.14 -15.82
N ASN A 137 12.69 7.12 -14.99
CA ASN A 137 13.93 6.52 -14.50
C ASN A 137 14.33 5.28 -15.28
N ILE A 138 14.93 5.52 -16.45
CA ILE A 138 15.61 4.48 -17.22
C ILE A 138 17.12 4.67 -17.04
N THR A 139 17.83 3.60 -16.76
CA THR A 139 19.31 3.57 -16.82
C THR A 139 19.79 2.69 -17.95
N ILE A 140 20.95 3.03 -18.50
CA ILE A 140 21.60 2.21 -19.50
C ILE A 140 22.88 1.64 -18.90
N GLU A 141 22.97 0.33 -18.90
CA GLU A 141 24.07 -0.40 -18.27
C GLU A 141 24.75 -1.37 -19.24
N ASN A 142 25.88 -1.94 -18.83
CA ASN A 142 26.61 -2.99 -19.54
C ASN A 142 26.93 -2.65 -21.00
N LEU A 143 27.33 -1.40 -21.28
CA LEU A 143 27.66 -0.98 -22.62
C LEU A 143 28.94 -1.66 -23.10
N VAL A 144 28.87 -2.34 -24.26
CA VAL A 144 29.97 -3.05 -24.89
C VAL A 144 30.03 -2.70 -26.38
N VAL A 145 31.22 -2.32 -26.84
CA VAL A 145 31.50 -2.15 -28.28
C VAL A 145 31.86 -3.51 -28.85
N VAL A 146 30.99 -4.03 -29.73
CA VAL A 146 31.16 -5.33 -30.37
C VAL A 146 31.81 -5.15 -31.75
N PRO A 147 32.99 -5.71 -31.97
CA PRO A 147 33.69 -5.58 -33.25
C PRO A 147 32.93 -6.28 -34.39
N PRO A 148 33.12 -5.84 -35.63
CA PRO A 148 32.52 -6.50 -36.79
C PRO A 148 32.99 -7.94 -36.90
N PHE A 149 32.10 -8.88 -37.13
CA PHE A 149 32.38 -10.29 -37.28
C PHE A 149 31.55 -10.92 -38.40
N TYR A 150 32.20 -11.62 -39.35
CA TYR A 150 31.54 -12.32 -40.47
C TYR A 150 30.47 -11.53 -41.23
N GLY A 151 30.75 -10.23 -41.54
CA GLY A 151 29.83 -9.40 -42.31
C GLY A 151 28.75 -8.67 -41.44
N SER A 152 28.80 -8.82 -40.13
CA SER A 152 28.04 -7.97 -39.23
C SER A 152 28.72 -6.61 -39.05
N PRO A 153 27.99 -5.51 -38.98
CA PRO A 153 28.55 -4.19 -38.69
C PRO A 153 29.15 -4.12 -37.28
N LEU A 154 29.98 -3.12 -37.02
CA LEU A 154 30.28 -2.70 -35.66
C LEU A 154 28.96 -2.44 -34.94
N SER A 155 28.82 -2.85 -33.70
CA SER A 155 27.63 -2.57 -32.93
C SER A 155 27.95 -2.23 -31.48
N VAL A 156 27.03 -1.53 -30.82
CA VAL A 156 27.02 -1.32 -29.38
C VAL A 156 25.86 -2.12 -28.80
N THR A 157 26.18 -2.97 -27.84
CA THR A 157 25.17 -3.66 -27.06
C THR A 157 25.09 -3.04 -25.66
N GLY A 158 23.94 -3.14 -25.04
CA GLY A 158 23.73 -2.69 -23.67
C GLY A 158 22.39 -3.17 -23.12
N THR A 159 22.16 -2.88 -21.86
CA THR A 159 20.94 -3.23 -21.15
C THR A 159 20.20 -1.94 -20.80
N ILE A 160 18.95 -1.82 -21.21
CA ILE A 160 18.01 -0.82 -20.73
C ILE A 160 17.44 -1.38 -19.43
N VAL A 161 17.75 -0.74 -18.31
CA VAL A 161 17.18 -1.10 -17.01
C VAL A 161 16.02 -0.16 -16.75
N LEU A 162 14.82 -0.73 -16.74
CA LEU A 162 13.59 -0.06 -16.42
C LEU A 162 13.48 -0.06 -14.89
N VAL A 163 13.86 1.04 -14.26
CA VAL A 163 13.71 1.22 -12.81
C VAL A 163 12.39 1.93 -12.60
N PRO A 164 11.29 1.20 -12.32
CA PRO A 164 10.09 1.86 -11.89
C PRO A 164 10.38 2.51 -10.55
N GLU A 165 10.33 3.83 -10.45
CA GLU A 165 10.13 4.43 -9.15
C GLU A 165 8.72 4.00 -8.73
N SER A 166 8.64 3.11 -7.76
CA SER A 166 7.40 2.90 -7.05
C SER A 166 6.99 4.27 -6.50
N LYS A 167 5.73 4.69 -6.72
CA LYS A 167 5.21 5.88 -6.03
C LYS A 167 5.64 5.78 -4.58
N PRO A 168 6.18 6.86 -4.00
CA PRO A 168 6.61 6.79 -2.61
C PRO A 168 5.41 6.43 -1.73
N VAL A 169 5.58 5.43 -0.91
CA VAL A 169 4.59 5.09 0.10
C VAL A 169 4.85 6.00 1.30
N TYR A 170 3.83 6.77 1.66
CA TYR A 170 3.92 7.70 2.78
C TYR A 170 3.20 7.18 4.01
N ALA A 171 3.83 7.37 5.17
CA ALA A 171 3.15 7.32 6.45
C ALA A 171 2.69 8.74 6.82
N PHE A 172 1.45 8.86 7.26
CA PHE A 172 0.86 10.11 7.74
C PHE A 172 0.55 9.99 9.22
N THR A 173 1.06 10.91 10.02
CA THR A 173 0.71 10.96 11.44
C THR A 173 0.07 12.30 11.82
N ALA A 174 -1.07 12.20 12.48
CA ALA A 174 -1.77 13.36 13.05
C ALA A 174 -1.01 13.90 14.26
N ASN A 175 -0.80 15.22 14.31
CA ASN A 175 -0.14 15.91 15.41
C ASN A 175 -1.18 16.77 16.17
N PRO A 176 -1.86 16.23 17.20
CA PRO A 176 -3.03 16.88 17.82
C PRO A 176 -2.72 18.20 18.50
N ASN A 177 -1.49 18.39 18.99
CA ASN A 177 -1.11 19.62 19.68
C ASN A 177 -0.59 20.73 18.75
N ASP A 178 -0.26 20.38 17.49
CA ASP A 178 0.41 21.28 16.54
C ASP A 178 -0.44 21.62 15.32
N GLN A 179 -1.70 21.17 15.27
CA GLN A 179 -2.61 21.39 14.13
C GLN A 179 -1.93 21.04 12.81
N SER A 180 -1.33 19.86 12.73
CA SER A 180 -0.59 19.45 11.55
C SER A 180 -0.62 17.93 11.34
N VAL A 181 -0.18 17.53 10.16
CA VAL A 181 0.13 16.14 9.80
C VAL A 181 1.58 16.07 9.36
N SER A 182 2.38 15.18 9.94
CA SER A 182 3.71 14.86 9.43
C SER A 182 3.62 13.78 8.39
N VAL A 183 4.35 13.94 7.27
CA VAL A 183 4.44 12.99 6.18
C VAL A 183 5.82 12.38 6.15
N ILE A 184 5.91 11.07 6.16
CA ILE A 184 7.15 10.30 6.24
C ILE A 184 7.24 9.41 5.01
N ASP A 185 8.35 9.43 4.30
CA ASP A 185 8.66 8.48 3.24
C ASP A 185 9.07 7.15 3.88
N THR A 186 8.34 6.07 3.57
CA THR A 186 8.58 4.75 4.17
C THR A 186 9.79 4.02 3.60
N ASN A 187 10.30 4.42 2.44
CA ASN A 187 11.51 3.82 1.85
C ASN A 187 12.78 4.39 2.50
N THR A 188 12.75 5.67 2.86
CA THR A 188 13.91 6.36 3.46
C THR A 188 13.79 6.57 4.96
N HIS A 189 12.60 6.33 5.55
CA HIS A 189 12.25 6.60 6.95
C HIS A 189 12.54 8.05 7.36
N THR A 190 12.27 9.01 6.47
CA THR A 190 12.52 10.43 6.72
C THR A 190 11.26 11.28 6.58
N VAL A 191 11.19 12.36 7.35
CA VAL A 191 10.10 13.34 7.23
C VAL A 191 10.24 14.09 5.91
N VAL A 192 9.24 13.98 5.04
CA VAL A 192 9.18 14.69 3.75
C VAL A 192 8.68 16.12 3.94
N THR A 193 7.59 16.27 4.69
CA THR A 193 6.95 17.56 4.94
C THR A 193 6.04 17.51 6.17
N THR A 194 5.58 18.68 6.59
CA THR A 194 4.54 18.82 7.60
C THR A 194 3.43 19.70 7.03
N ILE A 195 2.21 19.16 6.97
CA ILE A 195 1.03 19.80 6.41
C ILE A 195 0.30 20.52 7.55
N ALA A 196 0.14 21.83 7.44
CA ALA A 196 -0.64 22.61 8.41
C ALA A 196 -2.14 22.36 8.22
N LEU A 197 -2.86 22.20 9.33
CA LEU A 197 -4.30 21.95 9.36
C LEU A 197 -5.04 23.14 10.00
N PRO A 198 -6.31 23.35 9.66
CA PRO A 198 -7.11 24.43 10.27
C PRO A 198 -7.48 24.16 11.74
N TYR A 199 -7.47 22.89 12.16
CA TYR A 199 -7.91 22.44 13.49
C TYR A 199 -7.03 21.30 14.01
N ASN A 200 -7.14 21.00 15.31
CA ASN A 200 -6.43 19.90 15.94
C ASN A 200 -6.95 18.56 15.41
N PRO A 201 -6.08 17.72 14.80
CA PRO A 201 -6.47 16.39 14.35
C PRO A 201 -6.54 15.40 15.52
N ALA A 202 -7.36 14.34 15.36
CA ALA A 202 -7.44 13.24 16.33
C ALA A 202 -7.33 11.87 15.67
N GLY A 203 -7.89 11.70 14.47
CA GLY A 203 -7.83 10.48 13.67
C GLY A 203 -7.39 10.79 12.25
N ILE A 204 -6.81 9.81 11.60
CA ILE A 204 -6.31 9.92 10.23
C ILE A 204 -6.40 8.57 9.54
N GLU A 205 -6.79 8.56 8.27
CA GLU A 205 -6.88 7.34 7.48
C GLU A 205 -6.67 7.65 5.99
N ILE A 206 -5.97 6.75 5.28
CA ILE A 206 -5.73 6.84 3.82
C ILE A 206 -6.84 6.11 3.08
N THR A 207 -7.31 6.68 1.96
CA THR A 207 -8.23 5.99 1.05
C THR A 207 -7.57 4.74 0.47
N PRO A 208 -8.33 3.65 0.19
CA PRO A 208 -7.76 2.40 -0.33
C PRO A 208 -7.00 2.55 -1.65
N ASP A 209 -7.41 3.50 -2.50
CA ASP A 209 -6.75 3.83 -3.76
C ASP A 209 -5.56 4.79 -3.62
N LYS A 210 -5.24 5.19 -2.38
CA LYS A 210 -4.18 6.17 -2.07
C LYS A 210 -4.32 7.49 -2.82
N SER A 211 -5.56 7.92 -3.12
CA SER A 211 -5.81 9.23 -3.72
C SER A 211 -5.87 10.34 -2.69
N ALA A 212 -6.32 10.05 -1.47
CA ALA A 212 -6.52 11.05 -0.43
C ALA A 212 -6.28 10.51 0.99
N VAL A 213 -6.09 11.46 1.92
CA VAL A 213 -6.00 11.20 3.36
C VAL A 213 -7.07 12.01 4.08
N PHE A 214 -7.91 11.34 4.85
CA PHE A 214 -8.97 11.95 5.64
C PHE A 214 -8.50 12.17 7.07
N VAL A 215 -8.61 13.39 7.56
CA VAL A 215 -8.15 13.80 8.90
C VAL A 215 -9.34 14.27 9.72
N LEU A 216 -9.60 13.64 10.85
CA LEU A 216 -10.75 13.92 11.71
C LEU A 216 -10.45 15.03 12.72
N HIS A 217 -11.37 15.99 12.84
CA HIS A 217 -11.34 17.10 13.81
C HIS A 217 -12.58 17.08 14.71
N PRO A 218 -12.63 16.21 15.74
CA PRO A 218 -13.84 16.02 16.53
C PRO A 218 -14.30 17.28 17.28
N ASN A 219 -13.38 18.13 17.70
CA ASN A 219 -13.73 19.38 18.39
C ASN A 219 -14.41 20.44 17.49
N ASN A 220 -14.35 20.23 16.17
CA ASN A 220 -14.87 21.17 15.17
C ASN A 220 -15.95 20.52 14.27
N ASN A 221 -16.25 19.26 14.44
CA ASN A 221 -17.16 18.48 13.59
C ASN A 221 -16.76 18.52 12.11
N VAL A 222 -15.48 18.39 11.83
CA VAL A 222 -14.91 18.58 10.49
C VAL A 222 -13.99 17.40 10.14
N ILE A 223 -13.92 17.10 8.85
CA ILE A 223 -12.90 16.24 8.25
C ILE A 223 -12.15 17.08 7.23
N SER A 224 -10.82 17.17 7.34
CA SER A 224 -9.97 17.68 6.26
C SER A 224 -9.57 16.57 5.33
N VAL A 225 -9.54 16.86 4.03
CA VAL A 225 -9.09 15.94 2.99
C VAL A 225 -7.78 16.46 2.42
N ILE A 226 -6.74 15.65 2.51
CA ILE A 226 -5.41 15.92 1.96
C ILE A 226 -5.27 15.08 0.69
N ASP A 227 -4.85 15.70 -0.38
CA ASP A 227 -4.49 14.98 -1.62
C ASP A 227 -3.14 14.28 -1.43
N TYR A 228 -3.09 13.00 -1.73
CA TYR A 228 -1.94 12.14 -1.44
C TYR A 228 -0.71 12.50 -2.28
N ASP A 229 -0.88 12.88 -3.54
CA ASP A 229 0.23 13.16 -4.47
C ASP A 229 0.79 14.58 -4.24
N THR A 230 -0.09 15.58 -4.03
CA THR A 230 0.34 16.97 -3.83
C THR A 230 0.64 17.34 -2.38
N LEU A 231 0.28 16.49 -1.42
CA LEU A 231 0.44 16.68 0.02
C LEU A 231 -0.15 18.02 0.50
N THR A 232 -1.33 18.38 -0.03
CA THR A 232 -2.03 19.61 0.32
C THR A 232 -3.47 19.36 0.74
N VAL A 233 -4.00 20.19 1.64
CA VAL A 233 -5.43 20.14 2.00
C VAL A 233 -6.25 20.67 0.83
N THR A 234 -7.08 19.83 0.23
CA THR A 234 -7.89 20.16 -0.95
C THR A 234 -9.37 20.39 -0.62
N ALA A 235 -9.86 19.78 0.45
CA ALA A 235 -11.28 19.90 0.80
C ALA A 235 -11.51 19.80 2.32
N THR A 236 -12.74 20.14 2.71
CA THR A 236 -13.22 20.06 4.09
C THR A 236 -14.67 19.59 4.08
N ILE A 237 -14.96 18.53 4.84
CA ILE A 237 -16.31 17.97 4.99
C ILE A 237 -16.85 18.39 6.36
N LEU A 238 -18.01 19.03 6.38
CA LEU A 238 -18.70 19.44 7.60
C LEU A 238 -19.68 18.35 8.03
N LEU A 239 -19.64 18.00 9.31
CA LEU A 239 -20.59 17.09 9.93
C LEU A 239 -21.40 17.87 10.98
N ASP A 240 -22.56 17.33 11.36
CA ASP A 240 -23.36 17.87 12.48
C ASP A 240 -23.01 17.25 13.84
N GLN A 241 -22.15 16.21 13.82
CA GLN A 241 -21.66 15.47 14.97
C GLN A 241 -20.13 15.32 14.93
N PRO A 242 -19.47 15.19 16.11
CA PRO A 242 -18.01 15.02 16.17
C PRO A 242 -17.55 13.68 15.57
N PRO A 243 -16.73 13.66 14.51
CA PRO A 243 -16.15 12.43 13.98
C PRO A 243 -15.16 11.81 14.99
N ARG A 244 -15.28 10.53 15.28
CA ARG A 244 -14.41 9.82 16.23
C ARG A 244 -13.52 8.79 15.56
N LEU A 245 -14.08 8.00 14.66
CA LEU A 245 -13.39 6.94 13.92
C LEU A 245 -13.78 7.04 12.45
N ILE A 246 -12.86 6.63 11.59
CA ILE A 246 -13.09 6.48 10.17
C ILE A 246 -12.61 5.11 9.74
N ARG A 247 -13.31 4.49 8.82
CA ARG A 247 -12.94 3.23 8.18
C ARG A 247 -13.23 3.32 6.70
N PHE A 248 -12.29 2.83 5.91
CA PHE A 248 -12.48 2.56 4.50
C PHE A 248 -12.61 1.06 4.28
N ILE A 249 -13.21 0.70 3.15
CA ILE A 249 -13.32 -0.69 2.71
C ILE A 249 -12.63 -0.78 1.36
N PRO A 250 -11.74 -1.74 1.13
CA PRO A 250 -11.13 -1.94 -0.17
C PRO A 250 -12.17 -2.06 -1.28
N ASN A 251 -11.93 -1.40 -2.41
CA ASN A 251 -12.81 -1.38 -3.60
C ASN A 251 -14.22 -0.80 -3.38
N HIS A 252 -14.42 0.03 -2.37
CA HIS A 252 -15.68 0.74 -2.12
C HIS A 252 -15.51 2.26 -2.27
N GLU A 253 -16.59 2.90 -2.74
CA GLU A 253 -16.64 4.35 -3.01
C GLU A 253 -16.96 5.18 -1.75
N PHE A 254 -16.98 4.56 -0.55
CA PHE A 254 -17.46 5.22 0.66
C PHE A 254 -16.48 5.14 1.82
N ALA A 255 -16.36 6.26 2.53
CA ALA A 255 -15.82 6.34 3.87
C ALA A 255 -16.94 6.17 4.91
N TYR A 256 -16.70 5.39 5.95
CA TYR A 256 -17.61 5.20 7.07
C TYR A 256 -17.07 5.94 8.30
N VAL A 257 -17.73 7.03 8.68
CA VAL A 257 -17.32 7.88 9.79
C VAL A 257 -18.25 7.68 10.96
N PHE A 258 -17.71 7.17 12.05
CA PHE A 258 -18.46 6.95 13.28
C PHE A 258 -18.35 8.14 14.22
N THR A 259 -19.49 8.59 14.77
CA THR A 259 -19.57 9.76 15.64
C THR A 259 -19.90 9.39 17.10
N GLY A 260 -20.21 8.11 17.37
CA GLY A 260 -20.68 7.63 18.66
C GLY A 260 -22.21 7.56 18.75
N THR A 261 -22.94 8.21 17.86
CA THR A 261 -24.40 8.20 17.77
C THR A 261 -24.93 7.83 16.39
N ALA A 262 -24.03 7.83 15.36
CA ALA A 262 -24.37 7.46 14.00
C ALA A 262 -23.10 7.05 13.23
N ILE A 263 -23.31 6.29 12.14
CA ILE A 263 -22.32 6.08 11.08
C ILE A 263 -22.71 6.98 9.91
N TYR A 264 -21.82 7.88 9.52
CA TYR A 264 -21.97 8.69 8.32
C TYR A 264 -21.30 7.98 7.15
N VAL A 265 -22.05 7.77 6.08
CA VAL A 265 -21.56 7.22 4.82
C VAL A 265 -21.23 8.40 3.91
N ILE A 266 -19.96 8.57 3.58
CA ILE A 266 -19.44 9.71 2.82
C ILE A 266 -18.86 9.18 1.51
N GLY A 267 -19.30 9.74 0.38
CA GLY A 267 -18.70 9.42 -0.92
C GLY A 267 -17.27 9.92 -1.00
N ILE A 268 -16.32 9.05 -1.37
CA ILE A 268 -14.90 9.42 -1.46
C ILE A 268 -14.69 10.44 -2.58
N ASP A 269 -15.26 10.22 -3.76
CA ASP A 269 -15.13 11.11 -4.91
C ASP A 269 -15.95 12.39 -4.76
N THR A 270 -17.15 12.28 -4.16
CA THR A 270 -18.08 13.42 -4.03
C THR A 270 -17.79 14.30 -2.84
N LEU A 271 -17.07 13.77 -1.85
CA LEU A 271 -16.78 14.40 -0.55
C LEU A 271 -18.06 14.91 0.16
N THR A 272 -19.18 14.21 -0.05
CA THR A 272 -20.49 14.54 0.52
C THR A 272 -21.03 13.43 1.41
N VAL A 273 -21.78 13.82 2.44
CA VAL A 273 -22.54 12.85 3.26
C VAL A 273 -23.71 12.34 2.44
N GLU A 274 -23.67 11.08 2.03
CA GLU A 274 -24.75 10.43 1.27
C GLU A 274 -25.91 10.04 2.18
N ARG A 275 -25.59 9.56 3.39
CA ARG A 275 -26.57 9.19 4.39
C ARG A 275 -25.94 9.06 5.78
N SER A 276 -26.78 8.98 6.81
CA SER A 276 -26.39 8.63 8.17
C SER A 276 -27.22 7.45 8.68
N ILE A 277 -26.58 6.55 9.42
CA ILE A 277 -27.21 5.38 10.04
C ILE A 277 -27.19 5.59 11.54
N PRO A 278 -28.33 5.84 12.19
CA PRO A 278 -28.40 6.04 13.62
C PRO A 278 -28.03 4.75 14.37
N VAL A 279 -26.94 4.77 15.11
CA VAL A 279 -26.51 3.69 16.00
C VAL A 279 -25.58 4.25 17.06
N GLU A 280 -25.87 3.90 18.32
CA GLU A 280 -25.08 4.35 19.47
C GLU A 280 -23.96 3.35 19.78
N GLY A 281 -22.77 3.87 20.12
CA GLY A 281 -21.64 3.05 20.51
C GLY A 281 -20.39 3.87 20.78
N PHE A 282 -19.25 3.21 20.93
CA PHE A 282 -17.97 3.85 21.17
C PHE A 282 -16.84 3.31 20.30
N ASP A 283 -17.01 2.13 19.69
CA ASP A 283 -16.07 1.59 18.70
C ASP A 283 -16.82 0.85 17.61
N ILE A 284 -16.18 0.71 16.42
CA ILE A 284 -16.77 0.13 15.24
C ILE A 284 -15.73 -0.59 14.40
N ALA A 285 -16.06 -1.77 13.93
CA ALA A 285 -15.40 -2.44 12.81
C ALA A 285 -16.38 -2.58 11.65
N ILE A 286 -15.88 -2.48 10.43
CA ILE A 286 -16.68 -2.69 9.22
C ILE A 286 -16.22 -4.00 8.59
N ASP A 287 -17.18 -4.81 8.11
CA ASP A 287 -16.78 -6.00 7.36
C ASP A 287 -16.18 -5.57 6.00
N PRO A 288 -15.11 -6.21 5.53
CA PRO A 288 -14.43 -5.84 4.29
C PRO A 288 -15.30 -5.92 3.02
N ASN A 289 -16.44 -6.66 3.02
CA ASN A 289 -17.42 -6.61 1.92
C ASN A 289 -18.37 -5.39 2.01
N GLY A 290 -18.28 -4.59 3.07
CA GLY A 290 -19.12 -3.42 3.25
C GLY A 290 -20.59 -3.69 3.45
N LEU A 291 -20.94 -4.91 3.86
CA LEU A 291 -22.33 -5.29 4.09
C LEU A 291 -22.80 -4.94 5.51
N PHE A 292 -21.90 -5.08 6.49
CA PHE A 292 -22.24 -4.92 7.91
C PHE A 292 -21.22 -4.06 8.64
N ALA A 293 -21.70 -3.33 9.65
CA ALA A 293 -20.88 -2.76 10.71
C ALA A 293 -21.10 -3.54 12.00
N TYR A 294 -20.04 -3.71 12.77
CA TYR A 294 -20.07 -4.29 14.11
C TYR A 294 -19.78 -3.18 15.11
N VAL A 295 -20.81 -2.78 15.85
CA VAL A 295 -20.76 -1.61 16.75
C VAL A 295 -20.70 -2.08 18.18
N LEU A 296 -19.70 -1.61 18.92
CA LEU A 296 -19.62 -1.82 20.37
C LEU A 296 -20.43 -0.76 21.12
N ASN A 297 -21.30 -1.23 21.97
CA ASN A 297 -22.02 -0.42 22.94
C ASN A 297 -21.88 -1.08 24.33
N PHE A 298 -22.31 -0.43 25.40
CA PHE A 298 -22.19 -0.92 26.78
C PHE A 298 -22.68 -2.37 26.93
N GLY A 299 -21.73 -3.32 26.97
CA GLY A 299 -22.04 -4.76 27.07
C GLY A 299 -22.70 -5.38 25.84
N LEU A 300 -22.70 -4.72 24.69
CA LEU A 300 -23.34 -5.19 23.46
C LEU A 300 -22.37 -5.14 22.27
N VAL A 301 -22.43 -6.18 21.45
CA VAL A 301 -21.89 -6.16 20.07
C VAL A 301 -23.08 -6.22 19.12
N GLN A 302 -23.31 -5.16 18.37
CA GLN A 302 -24.44 -5.03 17.44
C GLN A 302 -23.98 -5.22 16.01
N LYS A 303 -24.65 -6.10 15.25
CA LYS A 303 -24.47 -6.24 13.80
C LYS A 303 -25.49 -5.36 13.09
N VAL A 304 -25.00 -4.35 12.37
CA VAL A 304 -25.80 -3.36 11.65
C VAL A 304 -25.65 -3.60 10.15
N ASP A 305 -26.76 -3.78 9.45
CA ASP A 305 -26.78 -3.85 7.99
C ASP A 305 -26.54 -2.43 7.43
N LEU A 306 -25.44 -2.24 6.73
CA LEU A 306 -25.06 -0.93 6.19
C LEU A 306 -25.96 -0.46 5.04
N SER A 307 -26.70 -1.34 4.38
CA SER A 307 -27.64 -0.96 3.32
C SER A 307 -28.96 -0.42 3.87
N THR A 308 -29.48 -1.06 4.90
CA THR A 308 -30.79 -0.71 5.51
C THR A 308 -30.67 0.18 6.73
N GLY A 309 -29.52 0.14 7.42
CA GLY A 309 -29.31 0.79 8.71
C GLY A 309 -29.95 0.05 9.89
N GLU A 310 -30.43 -1.17 9.69
CA GLU A 310 -31.10 -1.95 10.74
C GLU A 310 -30.10 -2.81 11.53
N VAL A 311 -30.33 -2.93 12.85
CA VAL A 311 -29.62 -3.91 13.68
C VAL A 311 -30.18 -5.30 13.41
N THR A 312 -29.37 -6.16 12.79
CA THR A 312 -29.78 -7.52 12.39
C THR A 312 -29.38 -8.60 13.38
N GLY A 313 -28.51 -8.26 14.36
CA GLY A 313 -28.09 -9.18 15.40
C GLY A 313 -27.48 -8.44 16.58
N THR A 314 -27.50 -9.08 17.75
CA THR A 314 -26.92 -8.55 18.99
C THR A 314 -26.33 -9.69 19.80
N ILE A 315 -25.11 -9.51 20.29
CA ILE A 315 -24.45 -10.38 21.27
C ILE A 315 -24.34 -9.58 22.56
N GLU A 316 -24.95 -10.12 23.65
CA GLU A 316 -24.85 -9.53 24.97
C GLU A 316 -23.59 -10.00 25.68
N ARG A 317 -22.92 -9.08 26.36
CA ARG A 317 -21.72 -9.32 27.17
C ARG A 317 -21.91 -8.72 28.54
N GLU A 318 -21.48 -9.45 29.58
CA GLU A 318 -21.50 -8.94 30.96
C GLU A 318 -20.32 -7.99 31.27
N LEU A 319 -19.31 -7.98 30.37
CA LEU A 319 -18.06 -7.26 30.52
C LEU A 319 -18.09 -5.91 29.80
N ILE A 320 -17.20 -5.01 30.17
CA ILE A 320 -17.01 -3.76 29.47
C ILE A 320 -16.18 -4.05 28.21
N VAL A 321 -16.80 -3.95 27.05
CA VAL A 321 -16.12 -4.04 25.73
C VAL A 321 -15.36 -2.73 25.46
N SER A 322 -14.14 -2.81 24.95
CA SER A 322 -13.27 -1.63 24.79
C SER A 322 -12.84 -1.37 23.35
N SER A 323 -12.69 -2.40 22.53
CA SER A 323 -12.29 -2.27 21.12
C SER A 323 -12.76 -3.46 20.30
N ILE A 324 -12.96 -3.24 19.00
CA ILE A 324 -13.32 -4.28 18.03
C ILE A 324 -12.55 -4.10 16.74
N GLU A 325 -12.01 -5.19 16.21
CA GLU A 325 -11.42 -5.26 14.86
C GLU A 325 -11.89 -6.54 14.15
N THR A 326 -11.82 -6.55 12.83
CA THR A 326 -12.14 -7.71 11.98
C THR A 326 -10.89 -8.18 11.24
N ASP A 327 -10.77 -9.49 10.99
CA ASP A 327 -9.75 -10.04 10.10
C ASP A 327 -10.22 -10.02 8.63
N SER A 328 -9.28 -10.20 7.71
CA SER A 328 -9.57 -10.39 6.29
C SER A 328 -8.93 -11.70 5.79
N PRO A 329 -9.61 -12.51 5.00
CA PRO A 329 -10.99 -12.37 4.51
C PRO A 329 -12.00 -12.81 5.59
N GLU A 330 -12.73 -11.89 6.06
CA GLU A 330 -13.79 -11.79 7.04
C GLU A 330 -14.42 -13.08 7.54
N ARG A 331 -13.89 -13.55 8.58
CA ARG A 331 -14.50 -14.69 9.23
C ARG A 331 -14.77 -14.42 10.68
N TYR A 332 -13.99 -13.52 11.26
CA TYR A 332 -14.00 -13.29 12.70
C TYR A 332 -13.92 -11.80 13.03
N ALA A 333 -14.65 -11.41 14.06
CA ALA A 333 -14.41 -10.17 14.79
C ALA A 333 -13.77 -10.50 16.14
N TYR A 334 -12.86 -9.66 16.53
CA TYR A 334 -12.13 -9.75 17.79
C TYR A 334 -12.55 -8.59 18.67
N VAL A 335 -12.97 -8.91 19.88
CA VAL A 335 -13.45 -7.93 20.86
C VAL A 335 -12.56 -7.98 22.07
N LEU A 336 -11.98 -6.85 22.41
CA LEU A 336 -11.23 -6.67 23.66
C LEU A 336 -12.22 -6.26 24.76
N GLU A 337 -12.24 -7.02 25.82
CA GLU A 337 -13.12 -6.82 26.95
C GLU A 337 -12.30 -6.60 28.23
N GLN A 338 -12.78 -5.71 29.08
CA GLN A 338 -12.14 -5.40 30.35
C GLN A 338 -13.12 -5.59 31.50
N GLU A 339 -12.70 -6.27 32.52
CA GLU A 339 -13.33 -6.33 33.82
C GLU A 339 -12.33 -5.88 34.88
N PHE A 340 -12.78 -5.36 35.99
CA PHE A 340 -12.00 -4.65 37.01
C PHE A 340 -10.61 -5.24 37.36
N LEU A 341 -10.39 -6.56 37.14
CA LEU A 341 -9.12 -7.26 37.38
C LEU A 341 -8.72 -8.19 36.21
N PHE A 342 -9.49 -8.25 35.14
CA PHE A 342 -9.26 -9.22 34.07
C PHE A 342 -9.49 -8.59 32.71
N ASN A 343 -8.70 -9.01 31.76
CA ASN A 343 -8.88 -8.67 30.35
C ASN A 343 -9.20 -9.94 29.56
N TYR A 344 -10.06 -9.83 28.58
CA TYR A 344 -10.45 -10.96 27.72
C TYR A 344 -10.38 -10.55 26.27
N LEU A 345 -9.98 -11.50 25.42
CA LEU A 345 -10.15 -11.45 23.98
C LEU A 345 -11.26 -12.41 23.60
N THR A 346 -12.38 -11.87 23.13
CA THR A 346 -13.51 -12.64 22.62
C THR A 346 -13.49 -12.65 21.09
N VAL A 347 -13.61 -13.85 20.53
CA VAL A 347 -13.65 -14.10 19.09
C VAL A 347 -15.09 -14.43 18.68
N ILE A 348 -15.60 -13.70 17.70
CA ILE A 348 -16.96 -13.85 17.15
C ILE A 348 -16.85 -14.38 15.73
N ASP A 349 -17.46 -15.54 15.45
CA ASP A 349 -17.64 -16.03 14.08
C ASP A 349 -18.71 -15.18 13.38
N LEU A 350 -18.32 -14.45 12.33
CA LEU A 350 -19.20 -13.49 11.64
C LEU A 350 -20.24 -14.16 10.74
N ASN A 351 -20.01 -15.41 10.31
CA ASN A 351 -20.98 -16.16 9.51
C ASN A 351 -22.20 -16.57 10.34
N THR A 352 -21.95 -17.00 11.57
CA THR A 352 -23.02 -17.42 12.51
C THR A 352 -23.44 -16.31 13.44
N PHE A 353 -22.63 -15.27 13.56
CA PHE A 353 -22.72 -14.19 14.53
C PHE A 353 -22.84 -14.73 15.96
N THR A 354 -21.92 -15.62 16.32
CA THR A 354 -21.83 -16.25 17.65
C THR A 354 -20.40 -16.22 18.18
N ILE A 355 -20.27 -16.24 19.50
CA ILE A 355 -18.94 -16.35 20.14
C ILE A 355 -18.37 -17.73 19.84
N SER A 356 -17.18 -17.76 19.23
CA SER A 356 -16.43 -19.00 18.93
C SER A 356 -15.37 -19.32 19.99
N ASN A 357 -14.80 -18.28 20.61
CA ASN A 357 -13.75 -18.43 21.62
C ASN A 357 -13.73 -17.23 22.58
N THR A 358 -13.21 -17.44 23.79
CA THR A 358 -12.87 -16.36 24.72
C THR A 358 -11.59 -16.77 25.46
N GLN A 359 -10.57 -15.93 25.37
CA GLN A 359 -9.29 -16.11 26.05
C GLN A 359 -9.11 -15.05 27.12
N GLU A 360 -8.73 -15.48 28.33
CA GLU A 360 -8.26 -14.58 29.38
C GLU A 360 -6.85 -14.09 29.03
N LEU A 361 -6.63 -12.79 29.13
CA LEU A 361 -5.34 -12.11 28.96
C LEU A 361 -4.76 -11.75 30.32
N GLU A 362 -3.51 -11.28 30.35
CA GLU A 362 -2.87 -10.89 31.62
C GLU A 362 -3.69 -9.81 32.34
N PRO A 363 -3.95 -9.98 33.66
CA PRO A 363 -4.91 -9.14 34.40
C PRO A 363 -4.53 -7.66 34.44
N ASP A 364 -3.24 -7.34 34.55
CA ASP A 364 -2.74 -5.97 34.67
C ASP A 364 -2.38 -5.36 33.30
N GLY A 365 -2.62 -6.09 32.20
CA GLY A 365 -2.29 -5.66 30.85
C GLY A 365 -3.11 -4.43 30.40
N GLN A 366 -2.47 -3.53 29.66
CA GLN A 366 -3.10 -2.41 29.01
C GLN A 366 -3.06 -2.62 27.50
N TYR A 367 -4.07 -3.28 27.00
CA TYR A 367 -4.10 -3.74 25.62
C TYR A 367 -4.62 -2.69 24.66
N ARG A 368 -3.98 -2.58 23.51
CA ARG A 368 -4.46 -1.89 22.34
C ARG A 368 -4.52 -2.85 21.17
N MET A 369 -5.65 -2.87 20.47
CA MET A 369 -5.86 -3.66 19.28
C MET A 369 -5.66 -2.80 18.04
N PHE A 370 -5.05 -3.35 16.99
CA PHE A 370 -4.83 -2.73 15.70
C PHE A 370 -4.70 -3.80 14.61
N THR A 371 -4.76 -3.38 13.34
CA THR A 371 -4.78 -4.30 12.20
C THR A 371 -3.73 -3.91 11.16
N SER A 372 -3.22 -4.92 10.44
CA SER A 372 -2.45 -4.72 9.20
C SER A 372 -3.34 -4.61 7.96
N GLY A 373 -4.66 -4.63 8.12
CA GLY A 373 -5.62 -4.78 7.04
C GLY A 373 -6.05 -6.24 6.81
N THR A 374 -5.19 -7.21 7.11
CA THR A 374 -5.49 -8.65 6.98
C THR A 374 -5.42 -9.39 8.32
N GLU A 375 -4.55 -8.98 9.21
CA GLU A 375 -4.33 -9.63 10.51
C GLU A 375 -4.56 -8.64 11.64
N VAL A 376 -5.01 -9.16 12.78
CA VAL A 376 -5.25 -8.40 14.00
C VAL A 376 -4.14 -8.64 15.00
N TYR A 377 -3.73 -7.57 15.67
CA TYR A 377 -2.66 -7.56 16.67
C TYR A 377 -3.14 -6.94 17.98
N LEU A 378 -2.50 -7.38 19.08
CA LEU A 378 -2.64 -6.74 20.39
C LEU A 378 -1.25 -6.31 20.87
N HIS A 379 -1.15 -5.09 21.37
CA HIS A 379 0.01 -4.62 22.12
C HIS A 379 -0.40 -4.36 23.56
N ASP A 380 0.34 -4.98 24.48
CA ASP A 380 0.23 -4.67 25.90
C ASP A 380 1.25 -3.59 26.29
N SER A 381 0.77 -2.38 26.47
CA SER A 381 1.62 -1.22 26.81
C SER A 381 2.23 -1.31 28.21
N PHE A 382 1.79 -2.24 29.08
CA PHE A 382 2.38 -2.47 30.40
C PHE A 382 3.62 -3.37 30.32
N THR A 383 3.54 -4.48 29.59
CA THR A 383 4.68 -5.42 29.42
C THR A 383 5.53 -5.12 28.19
N GLY A 384 4.96 -4.48 27.19
CA GLY A 384 5.54 -4.30 25.86
C GLY A 384 5.30 -5.49 24.94
N ASN A 385 4.59 -6.52 25.35
CA ASN A 385 4.35 -7.69 24.52
C ASN A 385 3.46 -7.35 23.32
N LEU A 386 3.88 -7.81 22.14
CA LEU A 386 3.10 -7.80 20.91
C LEU A 386 2.56 -9.21 20.66
N TYR A 387 1.28 -9.30 20.40
CA TYR A 387 0.57 -10.55 20.11
C TYR A 387 0.00 -10.52 18.70
N SER A 388 0.13 -11.64 17.97
CA SER A 388 -0.70 -11.93 16.81
C SER A 388 -1.99 -12.58 17.31
N VAL A 389 -3.12 -12.17 16.74
CA VAL A 389 -4.46 -12.64 17.11
C VAL A 389 -5.00 -13.57 16.03
N SER A 390 -5.60 -14.67 16.45
CA SER A 390 -6.19 -15.67 15.58
C SER A 390 -7.52 -16.17 16.17
N PRO A 391 -8.33 -16.93 15.41
CA PRO A 391 -9.57 -17.53 15.95
C PRO A 391 -9.35 -18.44 17.18
N ASN A 392 -8.12 -18.93 17.38
CA ASN A 392 -7.76 -19.76 18.51
C ASN A 392 -7.26 -18.95 19.73
N GLY A 393 -7.10 -17.65 19.58
CA GLY A 393 -6.64 -16.73 20.61
C GLY A 393 -5.40 -15.92 20.19
N ALA A 394 -4.79 -15.24 21.15
CA ALA A 394 -3.62 -14.41 20.97
C ALA A 394 -2.33 -15.11 21.44
N GLY A 395 -1.27 -14.99 20.68
CA GLY A 395 0.06 -15.51 21.01
C GLY A 395 1.14 -14.43 20.88
N VAL A 396 2.09 -14.39 21.81
CA VAL A 396 3.20 -13.42 21.78
C VAL A 396 4.11 -13.69 20.59
N ILE A 397 4.38 -12.65 19.79
CA ILE A 397 5.26 -12.70 18.62
C ILE A 397 6.45 -11.76 18.71
N GLY A 398 6.41 -10.77 19.59
CA GLY A 398 7.48 -9.78 19.73
C GLY A 398 7.32 -8.90 20.97
N ASN A 399 8.11 -7.85 21.01
CA ASN A 399 8.04 -6.83 22.06
C ASN A 399 8.24 -5.45 21.46
N LEU A 400 7.34 -4.53 21.80
CA LEU A 400 7.35 -3.12 21.37
C LEU A 400 7.53 -2.21 22.59
N PRO A 401 7.86 -0.91 22.40
CA PRO A 401 7.99 0.00 23.53
C PRO A 401 6.64 0.26 24.21
N GLN A 402 6.66 0.32 25.51
CA GLN A 402 5.48 0.56 26.33
C GLN A 402 4.82 1.94 26.07
N SER A 403 5.58 2.93 25.56
CA SER A 403 5.11 4.29 25.31
C SER A 403 4.44 4.49 23.95
N ALA A 404 4.31 3.46 23.13
CA ALA A 404 3.67 3.57 21.82
C ALA A 404 2.17 3.86 21.94
N THR A 405 1.69 4.78 21.11
CA THR A 405 0.31 5.29 21.17
C THR A 405 -0.55 4.85 20.00
N ASP A 406 0.04 4.61 18.84
CA ASP A 406 -0.65 4.09 17.66
C ASP A 406 0.32 3.36 16.72
N TYR A 407 -0.23 2.55 15.79
CA TYR A 407 0.52 1.63 14.97
C TYR A 407 -0.01 1.59 13.55
N ALA A 408 0.91 1.48 12.57
CA ALA A 408 0.57 1.20 11.18
C ALA A 408 1.65 0.33 10.53
N PHE A 409 1.21 -0.65 9.72
CA PHE A 409 2.11 -1.46 8.90
C PHE A 409 2.32 -0.82 7.54
N THR A 410 3.50 -0.99 6.97
CA THR A 410 3.69 -0.72 5.54
C THR A 410 2.88 -1.72 4.71
N PRO A 411 2.35 -1.34 3.53
CA PRO A 411 1.52 -2.23 2.70
C PRO A 411 2.20 -3.54 2.28
N ASN A 412 3.53 -3.54 2.14
CA ASN A 412 4.32 -4.74 1.86
C ASN A 412 4.56 -5.61 3.12
N GLY A 413 4.14 -5.13 4.29
CA GLY A 413 4.30 -5.82 5.56
C GLY A 413 5.71 -5.80 6.15
N ASP A 414 6.71 -5.16 5.53
CA ASP A 414 8.12 -5.20 5.96
C ASP A 414 8.39 -4.42 7.24
N PHE A 415 7.61 -3.35 7.50
CA PHE A 415 7.82 -2.47 8.64
C PHE A 415 6.53 -2.16 9.40
N LEU A 416 6.69 -2.03 10.71
CA LEU A 416 5.69 -1.53 11.65
C LEU A 416 6.15 -0.19 12.23
N TYR A 417 5.34 0.84 12.05
CA TYR A 417 5.54 2.18 12.61
C TYR A 417 4.76 2.33 13.90
N ALA A 418 5.41 2.76 14.97
CA ALA A 418 4.81 2.97 16.28
C ALA A 418 5.03 4.42 16.73
N THR A 419 3.95 5.18 16.90
CA THR A 419 4.03 6.58 17.35
C THR A 419 4.26 6.67 18.84
N ARG A 420 5.09 7.62 19.28
CA ARG A 420 5.35 7.93 20.70
C ARG A 420 5.07 9.41 20.97
N PHE A 421 3.94 9.65 21.60
CA PHE A 421 3.42 10.99 21.82
C PHE A 421 4.34 11.87 22.69
N ILE A 422 4.84 11.32 23.81
CA ILE A 422 5.67 12.06 24.77
C ILE A 422 7.07 12.30 24.21
N GLU A 423 7.65 11.29 23.56
CA GLU A 423 9.01 11.34 23.00
C GLU A 423 9.06 12.07 21.65
N GLN A 424 7.91 12.52 21.13
CA GLN A 424 7.79 13.26 19.86
C GLN A 424 8.49 12.54 18.70
N SER A 425 8.26 11.24 18.59
CA SER A 425 8.96 10.39 17.64
C SER A 425 8.11 9.22 17.18
N ILE A 426 8.57 8.58 16.11
CA ILE A 426 8.07 7.30 15.63
C ILE A 426 9.22 6.30 15.70
N ILE A 427 8.99 5.09 16.18
CA ILE A 427 9.91 3.97 16.01
C ILE A 427 9.43 3.13 14.83
N VAL A 428 10.38 2.73 13.99
CA VAL A 428 10.17 1.78 12.90
C VAL A 428 10.74 0.44 13.31
N TYR A 429 9.95 -0.62 13.19
CA TYR A 429 10.34 -1.99 13.47
C TYR A 429 10.35 -2.81 12.20
N ASN A 430 11.36 -3.64 12.03
CA ASN A 430 11.36 -4.71 11.04
C ASN A 430 10.40 -5.82 11.50
N THR A 431 9.46 -6.24 10.67
CA THR A 431 8.40 -7.19 11.04
C THR A 431 8.85 -8.64 11.10
N ASP A 432 9.97 -9.01 10.44
CA ASP A 432 10.50 -10.37 10.49
C ASP A 432 10.92 -10.79 11.92
N ASN A 433 11.38 -9.83 12.72
CA ASN A 433 11.93 -10.11 14.04
C ASN A 433 11.55 -9.09 15.12
N TYR A 434 10.77 -8.06 14.77
CA TYR A 434 10.36 -6.94 15.62
C TYR A 434 11.53 -6.19 16.27
N SER A 435 12.69 -6.15 15.59
CA SER A 435 13.81 -5.31 16.03
C SER A 435 13.61 -3.87 15.58
N GLU A 436 14.09 -2.92 16.39
CA GLU A 436 14.12 -1.51 16.01
C GLU A 436 15.04 -1.31 14.80
N GLU A 437 14.49 -0.78 13.72
CA GLU A 437 15.23 -0.38 12.51
C GLU A 437 15.75 1.05 12.67
N THR A 438 14.86 1.98 13.03
CA THR A 438 15.23 3.40 13.22
C THR A 438 14.22 4.15 14.08
N VAL A 439 14.63 5.35 14.53
CA VAL A 439 13.77 6.30 15.24
C VAL A 439 13.69 7.60 14.47
N ILE A 440 12.49 8.02 14.11
CA ILE A 440 12.20 9.26 13.39
C ILE A 440 11.78 10.32 14.41
N SER A 441 12.60 11.35 14.59
CA SER A 441 12.27 12.48 15.45
C SER A 441 11.39 13.48 14.70
N LEU A 442 10.22 13.79 15.24
CA LEU A 442 9.26 14.73 14.61
C LEU A 442 9.37 16.15 15.19
N GLY A 443 9.78 16.29 16.45
CA GLY A 443 9.77 17.57 17.17
C GLY A 443 8.37 18.03 17.58
N VAL A 444 7.33 17.25 17.25
CA VAL A 444 5.93 17.42 17.60
C VAL A 444 5.37 16.09 18.11
N SER A 445 4.26 16.15 18.87
CA SER A 445 3.68 14.94 19.48
C SER A 445 2.77 14.19 18.49
N PRO A 446 3.21 13.04 17.96
CA PRO A 446 2.39 12.24 17.03
C PRO A 446 1.26 11.53 17.79
N GLY A 447 0.09 11.48 17.17
CA GLY A 447 -1.07 10.70 17.62
C GLY A 447 -1.33 9.50 16.71
N ALA A 448 -2.50 9.50 16.07
CA ALA A 448 -2.88 8.46 15.10
C ALA A 448 -1.97 8.46 13.88
N ILE A 449 -1.73 7.27 13.33
CA ILE A 449 -0.87 7.04 12.15
C ILE A 449 -1.57 6.12 11.16
N THR A 450 -1.33 6.35 9.85
CA THR A 450 -1.80 5.50 8.74
C THR A 450 -0.73 5.45 7.63
N ILE A 451 -0.66 4.36 6.83
CA ILE A 451 0.33 4.15 5.75
C ILE A 451 -0.34 3.59 4.50
#